data_2a3a2a9054ca1861700f26265f3d4bda
#
_entry.id   2a3a2a9054ca1861700f26265f3d4bda
#
_cell.length_a   1.000
_cell.length_b   1.000
_cell.length_c   1.000
_cell.angle_alpha   90.00
_cell.angle_beta   90.00
_cell.angle_gamma   90.00
#
_symmetry.space_group_name_H-M   'P 1'
#
loop_
_entity.id
_entity.type
_entity.pdbx_description
1 polymer ?
#
loop_
_entity_poly.entity_id
_entity_poly.type
_entity_poly.pdbx_seq_one_letter_code
_entity_poly.pdbx_strand_id
1 'polypeptide(L)'
;MAIDFSLSPEQQALQAGARQFAAGVLSQVKATIALHPAHEDRFFATRPFYAQMAQAGFVHALFPKAYGGSGMSIVDFALAAEELCVADINVPSTLLSTGLGMEPIIGYGSEEQKRRWIGEILEAPGDRLAALAFTEVTGGSNYDSPDPSAGVQTFARLEGDEWVINGQKHYTTNGCGWDGKGAHLISVVCRTDPGKPPAESLAVIVVPGSTPGVEVVGYLDTVGHRAVVSPRIHFNNVRVPAGNILGKPGDGIAICQYAFTWTAALIGAACTGVMRAAFDIAFDFAKNDKRSGNVPVIEHQNVGYMLADIKMRIEAARYLTWKACHQLDVTDRRSDELAVMTKVYSSELCVQAVYDAMRLVGVDSYTVLSPLSGLMQDALCFPLYDGGNMGVRRRQLHRKFRAPGYDPMASAEGR
;
A
#
# COMPACT_ATOMS: atom_id res chain seq x y z
N MET A 1 -29.66 -9.76 8.21
CA MET A 1 -29.61 -8.74 7.12
C MET A 1 -29.41 -9.48 5.80
N ALA A 2 -30.13 -9.08 4.77
CA ALA A 2 -29.84 -9.59 3.43
C ALA A 2 -28.47 -9.07 2.96
N ILE A 3 -27.73 -9.85 2.20
CA ILE A 3 -26.51 -9.39 1.55
C ILE A 3 -26.93 -8.42 0.41
N ASP A 4 -26.51 -7.16 0.52
CA ASP A 4 -26.74 -6.15 -0.49
C ASP A 4 -25.36 -5.58 -0.92
N PHE A 5 -25.05 -5.71 -2.20
CA PHE A 5 -23.84 -5.18 -2.81
C PHE A 5 -24.10 -3.86 -3.56
N SER A 6 -25.28 -3.29 -3.45
CA SER A 6 -25.60 -1.98 -4.02
C SER A 6 -24.87 -0.89 -3.24
N LEU A 7 -24.28 0.04 -3.97
CA LEU A 7 -23.66 1.21 -3.34
C LEU A 7 -24.73 2.21 -2.91
N SER A 8 -24.57 2.78 -1.71
CA SER A 8 -25.42 3.88 -1.25
C SER A 8 -25.24 5.13 -2.14
N PRO A 9 -26.20 6.10 -2.12
CA PRO A 9 -26.02 7.37 -2.82
C PRO A 9 -24.72 8.10 -2.44
N GLU A 10 -24.32 8.04 -1.17
CA GLU A 10 -23.08 8.65 -0.64
C GLU A 10 -21.84 7.94 -1.21
N GLN A 11 -21.87 6.61 -1.28
CA GLN A 11 -20.79 5.81 -1.87
C GLN A 11 -20.67 6.04 -3.39
N GLN A 12 -21.81 6.16 -4.09
CA GLN A 12 -21.83 6.51 -5.50
C GLN A 12 -21.25 7.91 -5.75
N ALA A 13 -21.60 8.89 -4.90
CA ALA A 13 -21.05 10.24 -4.96
C ALA A 13 -19.55 10.27 -4.67
N LEU A 14 -19.09 9.52 -3.65
CA LEU A 14 -17.66 9.36 -3.34
C LEU A 14 -16.88 8.77 -4.52
N GLN A 15 -17.40 7.70 -5.10
CA GLN A 15 -16.79 7.04 -6.26
C GLN A 15 -16.73 7.99 -7.47
N ALA A 16 -17.82 8.72 -7.74
CA ALA A 16 -17.88 9.71 -8.83
C ALA A 16 -16.87 10.86 -8.59
N GLY A 17 -16.76 11.37 -7.36
CA GLY A 17 -15.80 12.41 -6.99
C GLY A 17 -14.35 11.92 -7.14
N ALA A 18 -14.04 10.72 -6.68
CA ALA A 18 -12.71 10.12 -6.85
C ALA A 18 -12.37 9.93 -8.34
N ARG A 19 -13.31 9.47 -9.16
CA ARG A 19 -13.14 9.33 -10.61
C ARG A 19 -12.89 10.68 -11.29
N GLN A 20 -13.63 11.72 -10.90
CA GLN A 20 -13.43 13.06 -11.44
C GLN A 20 -12.04 13.61 -11.06
N PHE A 21 -11.62 13.42 -9.82
CA PHE A 21 -10.29 13.80 -9.37
C PHE A 21 -9.19 13.02 -10.15
N ALA A 22 -9.36 11.73 -10.31
CA ALA A 22 -8.44 10.89 -11.07
C ALA A 22 -8.30 11.37 -12.53
N ALA A 23 -9.40 11.60 -13.20
CA ALA A 23 -9.43 12.07 -14.59
C ALA A 23 -8.88 13.50 -14.75
N GLY A 24 -9.15 14.41 -13.82
CA GLY A 24 -8.74 15.81 -13.90
C GLY A 24 -7.30 16.05 -13.45
N VAL A 25 -6.87 15.37 -12.37
CA VAL A 25 -5.59 15.63 -11.71
C VAL A 25 -4.59 14.52 -11.99
N LEU A 26 -4.89 13.27 -11.63
CA LEU A 26 -3.94 12.18 -11.68
C LEU A 26 -3.57 11.74 -13.09
N SER A 27 -4.43 11.96 -14.07
CA SER A 27 -4.14 11.67 -15.49
C SER A 27 -2.89 12.40 -16.02
N GLN A 28 -2.47 13.49 -15.37
CA GLN A 28 -1.31 14.30 -15.75
C GLN A 28 0.01 13.76 -15.16
N VAL A 29 -0.04 12.89 -14.17
CA VAL A 29 1.14 12.40 -13.42
C VAL A 29 2.14 11.74 -14.37
N LYS A 30 1.68 10.82 -15.23
CA LYS A 30 2.55 10.08 -16.16
C LYS A 30 3.38 11.00 -17.07
N ALA A 31 2.75 12.03 -17.62
CA ALA A 31 3.45 13.00 -18.47
C ALA A 31 4.45 13.84 -17.67
N THR A 32 4.11 14.22 -16.44
CA THR A 32 4.98 15.01 -15.57
C THR A 32 6.22 14.20 -15.17
N ILE A 33 6.07 12.96 -14.68
CA ILE A 33 7.21 12.16 -14.23
C ILE A 33 8.12 11.71 -15.39
N ALA A 34 7.61 11.62 -16.61
CA ALA A 34 8.40 11.28 -17.79
C ALA A 34 9.49 12.34 -18.11
N LEU A 35 9.36 13.55 -17.60
CA LEU A 35 10.35 14.63 -17.78
C LEU A 35 11.58 14.46 -16.87
N HIS A 36 11.52 13.55 -15.89
CA HIS A 36 12.54 13.38 -14.87
C HIS A 36 13.24 12.03 -15.01
N PRO A 37 14.55 12.00 -15.31
CA PRO A 37 15.30 10.76 -15.49
C PRO A 37 15.57 10.04 -14.16
N ALA A 38 15.88 10.77 -13.09
CA ALA A 38 16.19 10.20 -11.78
C ALA A 38 14.90 9.76 -11.05
N HIS A 39 14.99 8.67 -10.31
CA HIS A 39 13.86 8.07 -9.61
C HIS A 39 13.28 9.01 -8.54
N GLU A 40 14.16 9.61 -7.75
CA GLU A 40 13.80 10.57 -6.71
C GLU A 40 13.16 11.83 -7.28
N ASP A 41 13.66 12.35 -8.42
CA ASP A 41 13.09 13.53 -9.05
C ASP A 41 11.67 13.26 -9.57
N ARG A 42 11.41 12.06 -10.07
CA ARG A 42 10.05 11.65 -10.44
C ARG A 42 9.11 11.69 -9.23
N PHE A 43 9.56 11.20 -8.09
CA PHE A 43 8.79 11.27 -6.86
C PHE A 43 8.54 12.71 -6.42
N PHE A 44 9.59 13.54 -6.35
CA PHE A 44 9.46 14.95 -5.93
C PHE A 44 8.52 15.73 -6.87
N ALA A 45 8.52 15.41 -8.16
CA ALA A 45 7.61 16.02 -9.13
C ALA A 45 6.13 15.66 -8.87
N THR A 46 5.83 14.63 -8.08
CA THR A 46 4.45 14.28 -7.73
C THR A 46 3.88 15.10 -6.57
N ARG A 47 4.69 15.85 -5.82
CA ARG A 47 4.25 16.65 -4.66
C ARG A 47 3.04 17.55 -4.94
N PRO A 48 2.95 18.29 -6.07
CA PRO A 48 1.77 19.11 -6.36
C PRO A 48 0.47 18.32 -6.51
N PHE A 49 0.55 17.08 -7.03
CA PHE A 49 -0.61 16.20 -7.16
C PHE A 49 -1.04 15.66 -5.79
N TYR A 50 -0.08 15.30 -4.94
CA TYR A 50 -0.35 14.88 -3.57
C TYR A 50 -0.96 16.02 -2.74
N ALA A 51 -0.49 17.25 -2.90
CA ALA A 51 -1.08 18.43 -2.24
C ALA A 51 -2.54 18.64 -2.67
N GLN A 52 -2.86 18.49 -3.96
CA GLN A 52 -4.25 18.54 -4.44
C GLN A 52 -5.09 17.38 -3.87
N MET A 53 -4.51 16.18 -3.76
CA MET A 53 -5.18 15.04 -3.12
C MET A 53 -5.49 15.32 -1.65
N ALA A 54 -4.57 15.96 -0.93
CA ALA A 54 -4.78 16.39 0.46
C ALA A 54 -5.89 17.45 0.57
N GLN A 55 -5.91 18.44 -0.35
CA GLN A 55 -6.97 19.45 -0.41
C GLN A 55 -8.35 18.83 -0.72
N ALA A 56 -8.39 17.77 -1.52
CA ALA A 56 -9.60 16.99 -1.77
C ALA A 56 -10.05 16.10 -0.61
N GLY A 57 -9.31 16.11 0.52
CA GLY A 57 -9.68 15.41 1.75
C GLY A 57 -9.16 13.96 1.87
N PHE A 58 -8.44 13.43 0.87
CA PHE A 58 -7.99 12.03 0.90
C PHE A 58 -6.99 11.74 2.02
N VAL A 59 -6.17 12.71 2.45
CA VAL A 59 -5.28 12.53 3.60
C VAL A 59 -6.08 12.48 4.90
N HIS A 60 -7.13 13.30 5.05
CA HIS A 60 -8.02 13.25 6.22
C HIS A 60 -8.79 11.92 6.30
N ALA A 61 -9.00 11.26 5.16
CA ALA A 61 -9.66 9.95 5.08
C ALA A 61 -8.84 8.81 5.73
N LEU A 62 -7.54 8.99 5.92
CA LEU A 62 -6.68 8.03 6.60
C LEU A 62 -6.92 7.96 8.12
N PHE A 63 -7.56 8.98 8.72
CA PHE A 63 -7.58 9.14 10.17
C PHE A 63 -8.97 9.12 10.78
N PRO A 64 -9.10 8.60 12.03
CA PRO A 64 -10.35 8.62 12.76
C PRO A 64 -10.84 10.05 13.08
N LYS A 65 -12.16 10.23 13.14
CA LYS A 65 -12.80 11.53 13.51
C LYS A 65 -12.32 12.07 14.85
N ALA A 66 -12.07 11.19 15.83
CA ALA A 66 -11.62 11.57 17.17
C ALA A 66 -10.30 12.35 17.18
N TYR A 67 -9.51 12.28 16.10
CA TYR A 67 -8.21 12.94 15.96
C TYR A 67 -8.17 13.94 14.80
N GLY A 68 -9.32 14.35 14.28
CA GLY A 68 -9.41 15.36 13.21
C GLY A 68 -9.49 14.81 11.80
N GLY A 69 -9.51 13.49 11.62
CA GLY A 69 -9.74 12.87 10.32
C GLY A 69 -11.22 12.84 9.91
N SER A 70 -11.51 12.31 8.73
CA SER A 70 -12.89 12.14 8.25
C SER A 70 -13.59 10.94 8.86
N GLY A 71 -12.83 9.95 9.37
CA GLY A 71 -13.35 8.66 9.86
C GLY A 71 -14.03 7.86 8.74
N MET A 72 -13.47 7.91 7.54
CA MET A 72 -13.94 7.13 6.40
C MET A 72 -13.82 5.64 6.70
N SER A 73 -14.82 4.84 6.33
CA SER A 73 -14.74 3.38 6.42
C SER A 73 -13.69 2.83 5.47
N ILE A 74 -13.16 1.63 5.75
CA ILE A 74 -12.17 1.00 4.87
C ILE A 74 -12.82 0.62 3.53
N VAL A 75 -14.09 0.25 3.52
CA VAL A 75 -14.87 0.02 2.30
C VAL A 75 -14.93 1.29 1.45
N ASP A 76 -15.30 2.43 2.04
CA ASP A 76 -15.41 3.69 1.31
C ASP A 76 -14.05 4.15 0.79
N PHE A 77 -12.99 3.96 1.58
CA PHE A 77 -11.62 4.23 1.13
C PHE A 77 -11.22 3.33 -0.06
N ALA A 78 -11.60 2.05 -0.04
CA ALA A 78 -11.35 1.13 -1.15
C ALA A 78 -12.08 1.53 -2.44
N LEU A 79 -13.34 2.02 -2.33
CA LEU A 79 -14.09 2.57 -3.48
C LEU A 79 -13.36 3.74 -4.12
N ALA A 80 -12.86 4.68 -3.31
CA ALA A 80 -12.09 5.82 -3.80
C ALA A 80 -10.73 5.39 -4.37
N ALA A 81 -9.99 4.51 -3.67
CA ALA A 81 -8.67 4.04 -4.09
C ALA A 81 -8.70 3.31 -5.44
N GLU A 82 -9.74 2.51 -5.71
CA GLU A 82 -9.92 1.85 -7.02
C GLU A 82 -9.99 2.90 -8.14
N GLU A 83 -10.80 3.94 -8.00
CA GLU A 83 -10.95 4.99 -9.02
C GLU A 83 -9.66 5.81 -9.22
N LEU A 84 -8.97 6.13 -8.14
CA LEU A 84 -7.69 6.85 -8.20
C LEU A 84 -6.64 6.03 -8.97
N CYS A 85 -6.55 4.73 -8.69
CA CYS A 85 -5.55 3.83 -9.28
C CYS A 85 -5.85 3.45 -10.74
N VAL A 86 -7.03 3.77 -11.28
CA VAL A 86 -7.28 3.67 -12.73
C VAL A 86 -6.43 4.66 -13.51
N ALA A 87 -6.23 5.87 -13.00
CA ALA A 87 -5.50 6.93 -13.71
C ALA A 87 -3.99 6.92 -13.40
N ASP A 88 -3.64 6.69 -12.16
CA ASP A 88 -2.24 6.66 -11.69
C ASP A 88 -2.11 5.79 -10.45
N ILE A 89 -1.01 5.05 -10.37
CA ILE A 89 -0.69 4.25 -9.18
C ILE A 89 0.26 4.98 -8.21
N ASN A 90 1.05 5.95 -8.69
CA ASN A 90 2.14 6.52 -7.91
C ASN A 90 1.65 7.41 -6.77
N VAL A 91 0.82 8.42 -7.06
CA VAL A 91 0.32 9.35 -6.04
C VAL A 91 -0.59 8.66 -5.03
N PRO A 92 -1.54 7.78 -5.44
CA PRO A 92 -2.29 6.96 -4.50
C PRO A 92 -1.41 6.04 -3.62
N SER A 93 -0.31 5.50 -4.17
CA SER A 93 0.64 4.71 -3.36
C SER A 93 1.37 5.55 -2.31
N THR A 94 1.69 6.81 -2.61
CA THR A 94 2.22 7.76 -1.62
C THR A 94 1.23 8.01 -0.49
N LEU A 95 -0.07 8.15 -0.81
CA LEU A 95 -1.14 8.27 0.18
C LEU A 95 -1.26 7.01 1.04
N LEU A 96 -1.36 5.83 0.42
CA LEU A 96 -1.43 4.54 1.13
C LEU A 96 -0.21 4.29 2.01
N SER A 97 0.98 4.70 1.57
CA SER A 97 2.22 4.57 2.35
C SER A 97 2.26 5.54 3.53
N THR A 98 1.69 6.74 3.41
CA THR A 98 1.48 7.64 4.55
C THR A 98 0.54 6.98 5.56
N GLY A 99 -0.56 6.37 5.11
CA GLY A 99 -1.44 5.57 5.95
C GLY A 99 -0.69 4.44 6.64
N LEU A 100 0.05 3.63 5.90
CA LEU A 100 0.84 2.52 6.43
C LEU A 100 1.83 2.98 7.51
N GLY A 101 2.48 4.13 7.34
CA GLY A 101 3.39 4.73 8.32
C GLY A 101 2.68 5.17 9.60
N MET A 102 1.40 5.56 9.50
CA MET A 102 0.57 6.02 10.61
C MET A 102 -0.24 4.90 11.30
N GLU A 103 -0.49 3.78 10.63
CA GLU A 103 -1.24 2.65 11.19
C GLU A 103 -0.68 2.12 12.52
N PRO A 104 0.65 2.00 12.72
CA PRO A 104 1.20 1.66 14.03
C PRO A 104 0.75 2.62 15.14
N ILE A 105 0.70 3.91 14.85
CA ILE A 105 0.30 4.96 15.79
C ILE A 105 -1.21 4.86 16.07
N ILE A 106 -2.02 4.69 15.03
CA ILE A 106 -3.47 4.57 15.13
C ILE A 106 -3.85 3.36 15.98
N GLY A 107 -3.21 2.20 15.78
CA GLY A 107 -3.53 0.98 16.48
C GLY A 107 -2.98 0.88 17.89
N TYR A 108 -1.75 1.33 18.12
CA TYR A 108 -1.00 1.04 19.34
C TYR A 108 -0.43 2.27 20.05
N GLY A 109 -0.61 3.47 19.52
CA GLY A 109 -0.25 4.71 20.19
C GLY A 109 -1.13 4.97 21.42
N SER A 110 -0.57 5.62 22.46
CA SER A 110 -1.36 6.20 23.52
C SER A 110 -2.27 7.33 22.98
N GLU A 111 -3.26 7.74 23.73
CA GLU A 111 -4.13 8.85 23.35
C GLU A 111 -3.35 10.15 23.10
N GLU A 112 -2.28 10.40 23.89
CA GLU A 112 -1.39 11.53 23.72
C GLU A 112 -0.60 11.41 22.40
N GLN A 113 -0.01 10.24 22.12
CA GLN A 113 0.73 9.96 20.90
C GLN A 113 -0.17 10.11 19.67
N LYS A 114 -1.39 9.58 19.69
CA LYS A 114 -2.36 9.71 18.59
C LYS A 114 -2.70 11.18 18.33
N ARG A 115 -3.08 11.93 19.37
CA ARG A 115 -3.41 13.36 19.23
C ARG A 115 -2.26 14.16 18.68
N ARG A 116 -1.06 13.93 19.19
CA ARG A 116 0.15 14.61 18.75
C ARG A 116 0.47 14.31 17.30
N TRP A 117 0.73 13.06 16.95
CA TRP A 117 1.32 12.72 15.65
C TRP A 117 0.30 12.75 14.51
N ILE A 118 -0.96 12.40 14.75
CA ILE A 118 -2.03 12.60 13.75
C ILE A 118 -2.25 14.11 13.56
N GLY A 119 -2.30 14.89 14.64
CA GLY A 119 -2.38 16.34 14.57
C GLY A 119 -1.24 16.95 13.75
N GLU A 120 0.01 16.52 14.01
CA GLU A 120 1.17 16.96 13.23
C GLU A 120 1.00 16.69 11.72
N ILE A 121 0.54 15.51 11.30
CA ILE A 121 0.29 15.24 9.87
C ILE A 121 -0.82 16.14 9.32
N LEU A 122 -1.91 16.31 10.05
CA LEU A 122 -3.07 17.07 9.60
C LEU A 122 -2.88 18.60 9.61
N GLU A 123 -1.87 19.13 10.30
CA GLU A 123 -1.48 20.56 10.21
C GLU A 123 -0.97 20.93 8.81
N ALA A 124 -0.32 19.99 8.09
CA ALA A 124 0.17 20.21 6.73
C ALA A 124 0.01 18.93 5.88
N PRO A 125 -1.23 18.52 5.61
CA PRO A 125 -1.52 17.20 5.04
C PRO A 125 -0.99 17.01 3.61
N GLY A 126 -0.73 18.10 2.88
CA GLY A 126 -0.11 18.08 1.55
C GLY A 126 1.42 18.02 1.57
N ASP A 127 2.04 18.25 2.73
CA ASP A 127 3.49 18.39 2.86
C ASP A 127 4.13 17.36 3.79
N ARG A 128 3.39 16.83 4.75
CA ARG A 128 3.92 15.90 5.74
C ARG A 128 3.60 14.46 5.37
N LEU A 129 4.65 13.66 5.19
CA LEU A 129 4.56 12.25 4.89
C LEU A 129 4.91 11.42 6.12
N ALA A 130 4.30 10.24 6.22
CA ALA A 130 4.72 9.20 7.14
C ALA A 130 5.22 7.97 6.39
N ALA A 131 6.09 7.18 7.05
CA ALA A 131 6.68 5.98 6.50
C ALA A 131 6.76 4.87 7.53
N LEU A 132 6.67 3.60 7.07
CA LEU A 132 7.00 2.42 7.88
C LEU A 132 8.37 1.88 7.46
N ALA A 133 9.36 1.99 8.32
CA ALA A 133 10.71 1.47 8.13
C ALA A 133 10.80 0.03 8.68
N PHE A 134 10.47 -0.95 7.82
CA PHE A 134 10.35 -2.36 8.18
C PHE A 134 11.47 -3.21 7.57
N THR A 135 11.58 -3.24 6.24
CA THR A 135 12.47 -4.13 5.49
C THR A 135 13.93 -3.71 5.65
N GLU A 136 14.82 -4.70 5.72
CA GLU A 136 16.27 -4.50 5.79
C GLU A 136 16.99 -5.06 4.56
N VAL A 137 18.30 -4.90 4.48
CA VAL A 137 19.14 -5.39 3.35
C VAL A 137 18.91 -6.88 3.08
N THR A 138 18.75 -7.68 4.15
CA THR A 138 18.51 -9.12 4.10
C THR A 138 17.05 -9.50 3.87
N GLY A 139 16.17 -8.50 3.71
CA GLY A 139 14.72 -8.67 3.50
C GLY A 139 13.89 -8.56 4.78
N GLY A 140 12.57 -8.69 4.64
CA GLY A 140 11.60 -8.58 5.73
C GLY A 140 10.85 -9.87 6.07
N SER A 141 11.06 -10.94 5.29
CA SER A 141 10.24 -12.15 5.41
C SER A 141 10.37 -12.89 6.74
N ASN A 142 11.54 -12.80 7.38
CA ASN A 142 11.86 -13.50 8.63
C ASN A 142 11.76 -12.60 9.86
N TYR A 143 11.04 -11.48 9.77
CA TYR A 143 10.94 -10.50 10.86
C TYR A 143 10.48 -11.11 12.20
N ASP A 144 9.71 -12.18 12.15
CA ASP A 144 9.14 -12.92 13.27
C ASP A 144 9.89 -14.22 13.59
N SER A 145 11.12 -14.40 13.06
CA SER A 145 11.94 -15.55 13.38
C SER A 145 12.30 -15.59 14.88
N PRO A 146 12.18 -16.75 15.55
CA PRO A 146 12.63 -16.88 16.93
C PRO A 146 14.15 -16.83 17.07
N ASP A 147 14.90 -17.05 15.99
CA ASP A 147 16.36 -16.94 15.96
C ASP A 147 16.78 -15.46 15.95
N PRO A 148 17.51 -14.98 16.99
CA PRO A 148 17.97 -13.60 17.04
C PRO A 148 18.91 -13.19 15.90
N SER A 149 19.61 -14.13 15.27
CA SER A 149 20.50 -13.87 14.13
C SER A 149 19.76 -13.70 12.81
N ALA A 150 18.46 -14.01 12.78
CA ALA A 150 17.61 -13.89 11.60
C ALA A 150 16.59 -12.75 11.77
N GLY A 151 16.08 -12.22 10.65
CA GLY A 151 15.07 -11.19 10.62
C GLY A 151 15.61 -9.79 10.87
N VAL A 152 14.90 -8.98 11.66
CA VAL A 152 15.24 -7.57 11.91
C VAL A 152 16.52 -7.46 12.71
N GLN A 153 17.51 -6.72 12.19
CA GLN A 153 18.80 -6.47 12.83
C GLN A 153 18.94 -5.02 13.33
N THR A 154 18.11 -4.10 12.85
CA THR A 154 18.01 -2.75 13.44
C THR A 154 17.67 -2.90 14.91
N PHE A 155 18.44 -2.25 15.79
CA PHE A 155 18.20 -2.35 17.23
C PHE A 155 18.10 -0.97 17.88
N ALA A 156 17.39 -0.92 19.00
CA ALA A 156 17.25 0.26 19.85
C ALA A 156 17.62 -0.11 21.30
N ARG A 157 18.47 0.69 21.92
CA ARG A 157 18.83 0.55 23.32
C ARG A 157 18.30 1.74 24.12
N LEU A 158 17.68 1.47 25.25
CA LEU A 158 17.26 2.53 26.17
C LEU A 158 18.46 3.01 26.97
N GLU A 159 18.78 4.29 26.84
CA GLU A 159 19.86 4.97 27.58
C GLU A 159 19.24 6.16 28.34
N GLY A 160 19.05 6.01 29.64
CA GLY A 160 18.33 7.00 30.44
C GLY A 160 16.87 7.09 29.99
N ASP A 161 16.46 8.23 29.50
CA ASP A 161 15.12 8.54 28.99
C ASP A 161 15.02 8.60 27.46
N GLU A 162 16.02 8.08 26.75
CA GLU A 162 16.08 8.07 25.29
C GLU A 162 16.31 6.66 24.72
N TRP A 163 15.65 6.36 23.61
CA TRP A 163 16.02 5.25 22.72
C TRP A 163 17.15 5.68 21.79
N VAL A 164 18.20 4.88 21.72
CA VAL A 164 19.31 5.03 20.76
C VAL A 164 19.19 3.95 19.70
N ILE A 165 18.88 4.35 18.47
CA ILE A 165 18.55 3.45 17.36
C ILE A 165 19.73 3.38 16.40
N ASN A 166 20.11 2.14 16.02
CA ASN A 166 21.15 1.85 15.04
C ASN A 166 20.66 0.77 14.07
N GLY A 167 20.92 0.96 12.77
CA GLY A 167 20.58 -0.01 11.75
C GLY A 167 20.35 0.58 10.36
N GLN A 168 19.83 -0.24 9.48
CA GLN A 168 19.60 0.13 8.08
C GLN A 168 18.23 -0.40 7.62
N LYS A 169 17.51 0.42 6.90
CA LYS A 169 16.22 0.06 6.31
C LYS A 169 16.21 0.25 4.80
N HIS A 170 15.54 -0.66 4.11
CA HIS A 170 15.37 -0.66 2.66
C HIS A 170 13.89 -0.59 2.30
N TYR A 171 13.58 -0.10 1.12
CA TYR A 171 12.20 -0.01 0.61
C TYR A 171 11.26 0.74 1.56
N THR A 172 11.78 1.78 2.23
CA THR A 172 10.98 2.60 3.16
C THR A 172 10.22 3.66 2.36
N THR A 173 9.12 3.26 1.72
CA THR A 173 8.32 4.17 0.89
C THR A 173 7.97 5.44 1.66
N ASN A 174 8.06 6.61 1.00
CA ASN A 174 7.96 7.96 1.59
C ASN A 174 9.08 8.36 2.55
N GLY A 175 9.95 7.42 2.94
CA GLY A 175 10.91 7.64 4.03
C GLY A 175 11.91 8.77 3.82
N CYS A 176 12.10 9.27 2.58
CA CYS A 176 12.94 10.44 2.30
C CYS A 176 12.22 11.79 2.46
N GLY A 177 10.89 11.80 2.68
CA GLY A 177 10.13 13.04 2.62
C GLY A 177 10.15 13.69 1.23
N TRP A 178 9.69 14.94 1.14
CA TRP A 178 9.66 15.69 -0.13
C TRP A 178 10.96 16.41 -0.47
N ASP A 179 11.94 16.38 0.42
CA ASP A 179 13.21 17.11 0.28
C ASP A 179 14.45 16.20 0.35
N GLY A 180 14.26 14.89 0.42
CA GLY A 180 15.33 13.91 0.53
C GLY A 180 15.97 13.80 1.91
N LYS A 181 15.44 14.49 2.96
CA LYS A 181 16.03 14.55 4.28
C LYS A 181 15.36 13.66 5.33
N GLY A 182 14.24 13.07 5.00
CA GLY A 182 13.46 12.19 5.86
C GLY A 182 11.97 12.52 5.86
N ALA A 183 11.12 11.52 6.00
CA ALA A 183 9.71 11.73 6.19
C ALA A 183 9.43 12.48 7.51
N HIS A 184 8.30 13.18 7.59
CA HIS A 184 7.93 13.87 8.84
C HIS A 184 7.91 12.90 10.02
N LEU A 185 7.34 11.72 9.85
CA LEU A 185 7.35 10.64 10.84
C LEU A 185 7.78 9.31 10.19
N ILE A 186 8.61 8.55 10.88
CA ILE A 186 9.04 7.21 10.48
C ILE A 186 8.74 6.25 11.63
N SER A 187 7.83 5.31 11.42
CA SER A 187 7.59 4.18 12.33
C SER A 187 8.68 3.13 12.10
N VAL A 188 9.67 3.08 12.97
CA VAL A 188 10.87 2.22 12.82
C VAL A 188 10.68 0.90 13.55
N VAL A 189 10.71 -0.21 12.82
CA VAL A 189 10.68 -1.56 13.39
C VAL A 189 12.09 -1.95 13.79
N CYS A 190 12.31 -2.26 15.06
CA CYS A 190 13.62 -2.57 15.61
C CYS A 190 13.53 -3.58 16.77
N ARG A 191 14.66 -4.17 17.15
CA ARG A 191 14.80 -4.99 18.36
C ARG A 191 15.26 -4.11 19.52
N THR A 192 14.72 -4.37 20.70
CA THR A 192 15.14 -3.70 21.96
C THR A 192 16.11 -4.58 22.77
N ASP A 193 16.16 -5.87 22.47
CA ASP A 193 17.09 -6.84 23.03
C ASP A 193 17.48 -7.85 21.94
N PRO A 194 18.67 -7.74 21.33
CA PRO A 194 19.11 -8.65 20.28
C PRO A 194 19.32 -10.10 20.75
N GLY A 195 19.42 -10.34 22.06
CA GLY A 195 19.54 -11.68 22.64
C GLY A 195 18.20 -12.42 22.78
N LYS A 196 17.06 -11.71 22.56
CA LYS A 196 15.72 -12.27 22.74
C LYS A 196 14.98 -12.48 21.42
N PRO A 197 14.03 -13.42 21.35
CA PRO A 197 13.19 -13.60 20.17
C PRO A 197 12.30 -12.37 19.93
N PRO A 198 11.81 -12.16 18.69
CA PRO A 198 10.97 -11.02 18.33
C PRO A 198 9.72 -10.84 19.18
N ALA A 199 9.11 -11.95 19.65
CA ALA A 199 7.94 -11.91 20.52
C ALA A 199 8.19 -11.22 21.88
N GLU A 200 9.47 -11.04 22.26
CA GLU A 200 9.87 -10.37 23.50
C GLU A 200 10.63 -9.06 23.27
N SER A 201 11.17 -8.86 22.07
CA SER A 201 12.10 -7.77 21.79
C SER A 201 11.72 -6.87 20.60
N LEU A 202 10.88 -7.33 19.68
CA LEU A 202 10.51 -6.51 18.54
C LEU A 202 9.60 -5.36 18.99
N ALA A 203 9.94 -4.16 18.56
CA ALA A 203 9.22 -2.93 18.89
C ALA A 203 9.05 -2.04 17.66
N VAL A 204 8.16 -1.08 17.76
CA VAL A 204 8.04 0.03 16.81
C VAL A 204 8.24 1.34 17.55
N ILE A 205 9.21 2.13 17.09
CA ILE A 205 9.57 3.43 17.69
C ILE A 205 9.35 4.52 16.64
N VAL A 206 8.62 5.57 17.00
CA VAL A 206 8.36 6.71 16.10
C VAL A 206 9.54 7.66 16.12
N VAL A 207 10.11 7.91 14.94
CA VAL A 207 11.27 8.76 14.72
C VAL A 207 10.89 9.89 13.75
N PRO A 208 10.98 11.16 14.13
CA PRO A 208 10.92 12.26 13.17
C PRO A 208 12.09 12.14 12.18
N GLY A 209 11.84 12.26 10.88
CA GLY A 209 12.89 12.10 9.86
C GLY A 209 14.01 13.15 9.96
N SER A 210 13.74 14.30 10.59
CA SER A 210 14.73 15.34 10.86
C SER A 210 15.65 15.06 12.07
N THR A 211 15.46 13.93 12.77
CA THR A 211 16.28 13.57 13.93
C THR A 211 17.74 13.34 13.49
N PRO A 212 18.73 13.93 14.19
CA PRO A 212 20.14 13.71 13.87
C PRO A 212 20.49 12.22 13.82
N GLY A 213 21.25 11.82 12.79
CA GLY A 213 21.61 10.42 12.55
C GLY A 213 20.65 9.65 11.66
N VAL A 214 19.51 10.23 11.27
CA VAL A 214 18.68 9.70 10.17
C VAL A 214 19.26 10.17 8.85
N GLU A 215 19.66 9.24 7.99
CA GLU A 215 20.33 9.53 6.73
C GLU A 215 19.69 8.76 5.58
N VAL A 216 19.22 9.48 4.56
CA VAL A 216 18.79 8.89 3.28
C VAL A 216 20.05 8.70 2.43
N VAL A 217 20.46 7.43 2.26
CA VAL A 217 21.76 7.09 1.63
C VAL A 217 21.64 6.64 0.18
N GLY A 218 20.45 6.60 -0.37
CA GLY A 218 20.20 6.28 -1.77
C GLY A 218 18.78 5.83 -2.04
N TYR A 219 18.50 5.65 -3.32
CA TYR A 219 17.19 5.29 -3.84
C TYR A 219 17.26 4.00 -4.65
N LEU A 220 16.18 3.24 -4.65
CA LEU A 220 16.04 2.00 -5.41
C LEU A 220 15.13 2.27 -6.60
N ASP A 221 15.71 2.46 -7.79
CA ASP A 221 14.93 2.66 -9.03
C ASP A 221 14.25 1.35 -9.42
N THR A 222 12.93 1.38 -9.52
CA THR A 222 12.09 0.20 -9.77
C THR A 222 11.54 0.20 -11.19
N VAL A 223 11.24 -0.99 -11.73
CA VAL A 223 10.72 -1.13 -13.11
C VAL A 223 9.32 -0.55 -13.27
N GLY A 224 8.46 -0.70 -12.28
CA GLY A 224 7.13 -0.09 -12.18
C GLY A 224 7.04 0.81 -10.96
N HIS A 225 5.87 1.42 -10.71
CA HIS A 225 5.69 2.41 -9.66
C HIS A 225 6.77 3.51 -9.73
N ARG A 226 6.99 4.02 -10.93
CA ARG A 226 8.16 4.82 -11.32
C ARG A 226 8.37 6.10 -10.52
N ALA A 227 7.35 6.57 -9.81
CA ALA A 227 7.42 7.71 -8.91
C ALA A 227 6.97 7.37 -7.47
N VAL A 228 7.00 6.08 -7.09
CA VAL A 228 6.87 5.64 -5.70
C VAL A 228 8.27 5.45 -5.15
N VAL A 229 8.73 6.40 -4.35
CA VAL A 229 10.11 6.39 -3.86
C VAL A 229 10.36 5.29 -2.84
N SER A 230 11.46 4.57 -3.00
CA SER A 230 11.91 3.49 -2.12
C SER A 230 13.34 3.76 -1.64
N PRO A 231 13.54 4.64 -0.64
CA PRO A 231 14.86 4.98 -0.15
C PRO A 231 15.49 3.87 0.70
N ARG A 232 16.81 3.93 0.80
CA ARG A 232 17.61 3.30 1.84
C ARG A 232 17.85 4.33 2.93
N ILE A 233 17.61 3.94 4.18
CA ILE A 233 17.76 4.82 5.32
C ILE A 233 18.70 4.17 6.32
N HIS A 234 19.69 4.93 6.77
CA HIS A 234 20.56 4.59 7.89
C HIS A 234 20.11 5.32 9.14
N PHE A 235 20.21 4.63 10.25
CA PHE A 235 20.01 5.15 11.61
C PHE A 235 21.32 5.01 12.36
N ASN A 236 22.01 6.13 12.58
CA ASN A 236 23.33 6.18 13.21
C ASN A 236 23.23 6.89 14.56
N ASN A 237 23.11 6.13 15.66
CA ASN A 237 22.93 6.67 17.01
C ASN A 237 21.75 7.67 17.08
N VAL A 238 20.65 7.35 16.40
CA VAL A 238 19.45 8.19 16.39
C VAL A 238 18.81 8.16 17.76
N ARG A 239 18.69 9.34 18.40
CA ARG A 239 18.15 9.51 19.74
C ARG A 239 16.74 10.08 19.71
N VAL A 240 15.81 9.39 20.35
CA VAL A 240 14.44 9.86 20.51
C VAL A 240 13.96 9.58 21.95
N PRO A 241 13.03 10.37 22.48
CA PRO A 241 12.49 10.16 23.82
C PRO A 241 11.98 8.73 24.05
N ALA A 242 12.14 8.20 25.25
CA ALA A 242 11.65 6.87 25.63
C ALA A 242 10.15 6.70 25.33
N GLY A 243 9.36 7.76 25.46
CA GLY A 243 7.93 7.80 25.14
C GLY A 243 7.57 7.68 23.66
N ASN A 244 8.55 7.59 22.74
CA ASN A 244 8.27 7.39 21.30
C ASN A 244 8.02 5.93 20.94
N ILE A 245 8.16 4.97 21.83
CA ILE A 245 7.78 3.58 21.61
C ILE A 245 6.26 3.44 21.53
N LEU A 246 5.76 2.63 20.61
CA LEU A 246 4.35 2.24 20.52
C LEU A 246 4.12 0.94 21.30
N GLY A 247 3.18 0.97 22.24
CA GLY A 247 2.99 -0.17 23.14
C GLY A 247 4.23 -0.42 24.01
N LYS A 248 4.76 -1.64 23.95
CA LYS A 248 5.95 -2.09 24.71
C LYS A 248 6.85 -3.01 23.89
N PRO A 249 8.10 -3.28 24.30
CA PRO A 249 8.92 -4.32 23.69
C PRO A 249 8.17 -5.66 23.62
N GLY A 250 8.22 -6.32 22.46
CA GLY A 250 7.47 -7.54 22.15
C GLY A 250 6.17 -7.31 21.36
N ASP A 251 5.59 -6.12 21.42
CA ASP A 251 4.35 -5.82 20.68
C ASP A 251 4.60 -5.61 19.16
N GLY A 252 5.86 -5.49 18.72
CA GLY A 252 6.20 -5.15 17.35
C GLY A 252 5.62 -6.09 16.28
N ILE A 253 5.47 -7.40 16.58
CA ILE A 253 4.83 -8.35 15.65
C ILE A 253 3.36 -7.96 15.45
N ALA A 254 2.63 -7.75 16.54
CA ALA A 254 1.20 -7.41 16.50
C ALA A 254 0.98 -6.04 15.81
N ILE A 255 1.83 -5.04 16.12
CA ILE A 255 1.81 -3.71 15.49
C ILE A 255 2.00 -3.81 13.98
N CYS A 256 3.02 -4.56 13.53
CA CYS A 256 3.27 -4.76 12.10
C CYS A 256 2.11 -5.50 11.41
N GLN A 257 1.55 -6.54 12.05
CA GLN A 257 0.40 -7.26 11.51
C GLN A 257 -0.81 -6.35 11.36
N TYR A 258 -1.10 -5.53 12.37
CA TYR A 258 -2.19 -4.55 12.32
C TYR A 258 -2.05 -3.59 11.15
N ALA A 259 -0.86 -2.96 11.00
CA ALA A 259 -0.59 -2.02 9.93
C ALA A 259 -0.70 -2.67 8.54
N PHE A 260 -0.07 -3.82 8.35
CA PHE A 260 -0.10 -4.54 7.08
C PHE A 260 -1.45 -5.19 6.75
N THR A 261 -2.33 -5.40 7.71
CA THR A 261 -3.68 -5.93 7.47
C THR A 261 -4.54 -4.90 6.73
N TRP A 262 -4.45 -3.63 7.12
CA TRP A 262 -5.14 -2.54 6.47
C TRP A 262 -4.69 -2.37 5.01
N THR A 263 -3.38 -2.29 4.77
CA THR A 263 -2.86 -2.16 3.41
C THR A 263 -3.14 -3.37 2.55
N ALA A 264 -3.07 -4.58 3.11
CA ALA A 264 -3.37 -5.82 2.37
C ALA A 264 -4.75 -5.82 1.72
N ALA A 265 -5.77 -5.34 2.42
CA ALA A 265 -7.11 -5.19 1.86
C ALA A 265 -7.14 -4.13 0.74
N LEU A 266 -6.50 -2.98 0.95
CA LEU A 266 -6.51 -1.85 0.00
C LEU A 266 -5.65 -2.09 -1.25
N ILE A 267 -4.64 -2.95 -1.19
CA ILE A 267 -3.92 -3.42 -2.39
C ILE A 267 -4.89 -4.09 -3.37
N GLY A 268 -5.93 -4.76 -2.88
CA GLY A 268 -6.98 -5.31 -3.73
C GLY A 268 -7.67 -4.24 -4.58
N ALA A 269 -7.98 -3.07 -3.98
CA ALA A 269 -8.58 -1.94 -4.71
C ALA A 269 -7.60 -1.35 -5.74
N ALA A 270 -6.33 -1.17 -5.38
CA ALA A 270 -5.30 -0.71 -6.30
C ALA A 270 -5.12 -1.66 -7.50
N CYS A 271 -5.06 -2.97 -7.26
CA CYS A 271 -5.02 -3.99 -8.31
C CYS A 271 -6.24 -3.92 -9.22
N THR A 272 -7.43 -3.75 -8.64
CA THR A 272 -8.68 -3.64 -9.41
C THR A 272 -8.66 -2.40 -10.30
N GLY A 273 -8.15 -1.26 -9.81
CA GLY A 273 -7.96 -0.04 -10.60
C GLY A 273 -7.02 -0.26 -11.81
N VAL A 274 -5.87 -0.88 -11.59
CA VAL A 274 -4.90 -1.20 -12.67
C VAL A 274 -5.48 -2.19 -13.68
N MET A 275 -6.20 -3.23 -13.22
CA MET A 275 -6.89 -4.17 -14.12
C MET A 275 -7.96 -3.48 -14.97
N ARG A 276 -8.73 -2.54 -14.38
CA ARG A 276 -9.72 -1.73 -15.12
C ARG A 276 -9.06 -0.89 -16.19
N ALA A 277 -7.98 -0.18 -15.85
CA ALA A 277 -7.22 0.61 -16.82
C ALA A 277 -6.74 -0.24 -18.01
N ALA A 278 -6.22 -1.44 -17.74
CA ALA A 278 -5.81 -2.36 -18.80
C ALA A 278 -6.99 -2.89 -19.62
N PHE A 279 -8.11 -3.21 -18.97
CA PHE A 279 -9.34 -3.64 -19.64
C PHE A 279 -9.89 -2.55 -20.57
N ASP A 280 -9.97 -1.30 -20.10
CA ASP A 280 -10.52 -0.18 -20.87
C ASP A 280 -9.71 0.06 -22.16
N ILE A 281 -8.37 -0.01 -22.07
CA ILE A 281 -7.47 0.10 -23.23
C ILE A 281 -7.71 -1.05 -24.21
N ALA A 282 -7.75 -2.29 -23.72
CA ALA A 282 -7.94 -3.47 -24.55
C ALA A 282 -9.33 -3.49 -25.18
N PHE A 283 -10.36 -3.06 -24.46
CA PHE A 283 -11.73 -3.00 -24.93
C PHE A 283 -11.92 -1.92 -25.99
N ASP A 284 -11.36 -0.71 -25.77
CA ASP A 284 -11.40 0.35 -26.77
C ASP A 284 -10.69 -0.08 -28.06
N PHE A 285 -9.50 -0.67 -27.92
CA PHE A 285 -8.79 -1.25 -29.06
C PHE A 285 -9.65 -2.29 -29.78
N ALA A 286 -10.25 -3.25 -29.06
CA ALA A 286 -11.03 -4.31 -29.67
C ALA A 286 -12.24 -3.79 -30.43
N LYS A 287 -12.87 -2.72 -29.99
CA LYS A 287 -14.04 -2.11 -30.64
C LYS A 287 -13.69 -1.28 -31.88
N ASN A 288 -12.51 -0.68 -31.91
CA ASN A 288 -12.21 0.33 -32.92
C ASN A 288 -11.15 -0.15 -33.95
N ASP A 289 -10.25 -1.05 -33.57
CA ASP A 289 -9.20 -1.55 -34.47
C ASP A 289 -9.67 -2.75 -35.28
N LYS A 290 -9.37 -2.74 -36.56
CA LYS A 290 -9.68 -3.82 -37.52
C LYS A 290 -8.45 -4.62 -37.93
N ARG A 291 -7.25 -4.17 -37.51
CA ARG A 291 -5.99 -4.68 -38.06
C ARG A 291 -6.02 -4.69 -39.60
N SER A 292 -5.66 -5.79 -40.20
CA SER A 292 -5.75 -5.96 -41.67
C SER A 292 -7.08 -6.53 -42.13
N GLY A 293 -8.08 -6.63 -41.23
CA GLY A 293 -9.39 -7.24 -41.49
C GLY A 293 -10.47 -6.25 -41.91
N ASN A 294 -11.67 -6.78 -42.12
CA ASN A 294 -12.83 -6.04 -42.59
C ASN A 294 -13.73 -5.55 -41.43
N VAL A 295 -13.61 -6.17 -40.25
CA VAL A 295 -14.44 -5.91 -39.07
C VAL A 295 -13.56 -5.59 -37.86
N PRO A 296 -14.08 -4.86 -36.84
CA PRO A 296 -13.38 -4.68 -35.56
C PRO A 296 -13.00 -6.03 -34.94
N VAL A 297 -11.85 -6.09 -34.27
CA VAL A 297 -11.33 -7.36 -33.74
C VAL A 297 -12.24 -7.98 -32.66
N ILE A 298 -13.12 -7.20 -32.05
CA ILE A 298 -14.13 -7.68 -31.10
C ILE A 298 -15.13 -8.66 -31.70
N GLU A 299 -15.34 -8.62 -33.03
CA GLU A 299 -16.22 -9.56 -33.76
C GLU A 299 -15.64 -10.97 -33.82
N HIS A 300 -14.36 -11.14 -33.47
CA HIS A 300 -13.75 -12.47 -33.35
C HIS A 300 -14.00 -13.03 -31.93
N GLN A 301 -14.63 -14.22 -31.89
CA GLN A 301 -15.10 -14.85 -30.65
C GLN A 301 -14.00 -15.02 -29.59
N ASN A 302 -12.76 -15.34 -29.99
CA ASN A 302 -11.64 -15.47 -29.05
C ASN A 302 -11.26 -14.15 -28.36
N VAL A 303 -11.45 -13.00 -28.99
CA VAL A 303 -11.24 -11.68 -28.40
C VAL A 303 -12.27 -11.44 -27.31
N GLY A 304 -13.55 -11.77 -27.58
CA GLY A 304 -14.63 -11.71 -26.60
C GLY A 304 -14.35 -12.59 -25.37
N TYR A 305 -13.79 -13.79 -25.55
CA TYR A 305 -13.39 -14.66 -24.44
C TYR A 305 -12.28 -14.06 -23.59
N MET A 306 -11.26 -13.49 -24.21
CA MET A 306 -10.18 -12.81 -23.45
C MET A 306 -10.70 -11.63 -22.63
N LEU A 307 -11.58 -10.79 -23.23
CA LEU A 307 -12.22 -9.69 -22.52
C LEU A 307 -13.08 -10.18 -21.34
N ALA A 308 -13.84 -11.28 -21.55
CA ALA A 308 -14.65 -11.88 -20.49
C ALA A 308 -13.77 -12.37 -19.32
N ASP A 309 -12.65 -13.04 -19.60
CA ASP A 309 -11.72 -13.51 -18.59
C ASP A 309 -11.12 -12.36 -17.77
N ILE A 310 -10.70 -11.26 -18.43
CA ILE A 310 -10.20 -10.08 -17.74
C ILE A 310 -11.31 -9.49 -16.85
N LYS A 311 -12.54 -9.34 -17.40
CA LYS A 311 -13.68 -8.78 -16.67
C LYS A 311 -14.05 -9.61 -15.43
N MET A 312 -14.07 -10.94 -15.54
CA MET A 312 -14.32 -11.84 -14.42
C MET A 312 -13.28 -11.68 -13.30
N ARG A 313 -11.99 -11.51 -13.65
CA ARG A 313 -10.93 -11.26 -12.67
C ARG A 313 -11.13 -9.94 -11.94
N ILE A 314 -11.52 -8.87 -12.65
CA ILE A 314 -11.83 -7.57 -12.08
C ILE A 314 -12.94 -7.69 -11.03
N GLU A 315 -14.07 -8.32 -11.40
CA GLU A 315 -15.21 -8.44 -10.49
C GLU A 315 -14.88 -9.34 -9.28
N ALA A 316 -14.20 -10.47 -9.49
CA ALA A 316 -13.79 -11.35 -8.41
C ALA A 316 -12.87 -10.63 -7.42
N ALA A 317 -11.88 -9.88 -7.91
CA ALA A 317 -10.96 -9.09 -7.07
C ALA A 317 -11.70 -7.97 -6.32
N ARG A 318 -12.59 -7.25 -6.99
CA ARG A 318 -13.38 -6.16 -6.40
C ARG A 318 -14.23 -6.63 -5.24
N TYR A 319 -15.06 -7.65 -5.45
CA TYR A 319 -15.97 -8.13 -4.40
C TYR A 319 -15.22 -8.79 -3.24
N LEU A 320 -14.12 -9.50 -3.51
CA LEU A 320 -13.26 -10.00 -2.43
C LEU A 320 -12.64 -8.85 -1.63
N THR A 321 -12.21 -7.77 -2.30
CA THR A 321 -11.69 -6.56 -1.66
C THR A 321 -12.75 -5.90 -0.78
N TRP A 322 -13.95 -5.68 -1.29
CA TRP A 322 -15.04 -5.05 -0.53
C TRP A 322 -15.41 -5.89 0.70
N LYS A 323 -15.48 -7.22 0.53
CA LYS A 323 -15.75 -8.13 1.64
C LYS A 323 -14.63 -8.06 2.69
N ALA A 324 -13.37 -8.03 2.28
CA ALA A 324 -12.24 -7.93 3.20
C ALA A 324 -12.26 -6.60 3.96
N CYS A 325 -12.48 -5.47 3.26
CA CYS A 325 -12.59 -4.16 3.88
C CYS A 325 -13.76 -4.09 4.87
N HIS A 326 -14.93 -4.59 4.47
CA HIS A 326 -16.10 -4.66 5.36
C HIS A 326 -15.81 -5.51 6.61
N GLN A 327 -15.15 -6.66 6.46
CA GLN A 327 -14.77 -7.50 7.59
C GLN A 327 -13.85 -6.74 8.57
N LEU A 328 -12.91 -5.96 8.06
CA LEU A 328 -12.04 -5.14 8.90
C LEU A 328 -12.82 -4.04 9.63
N ASP A 329 -13.77 -3.39 8.96
CA ASP A 329 -14.60 -2.36 9.56
C ASP A 329 -15.47 -2.93 10.73
N VAL A 330 -16.12 -4.07 10.52
CA VAL A 330 -17.06 -4.64 11.53
C VAL A 330 -16.36 -5.40 12.64
N THR A 331 -15.11 -5.85 12.47
CA THR A 331 -14.34 -6.58 13.47
C THR A 331 -13.32 -5.72 14.19
N ASP A 332 -13.28 -4.41 13.92
CA ASP A 332 -12.21 -3.53 14.40
C ASP A 332 -10.82 -4.09 14.08
N ARG A 333 -10.66 -4.56 12.82
CA ARG A 333 -9.44 -5.14 12.25
C ARG A 333 -8.91 -6.41 12.94
N ARG A 334 -9.74 -7.09 13.73
CA ARG A 334 -9.33 -8.33 14.42
C ARG A 334 -9.29 -9.55 13.51
N SER A 335 -10.01 -9.53 12.39
CA SER A 335 -10.01 -10.62 11.41
C SER A 335 -9.25 -10.19 10.15
N ASP A 336 -8.06 -10.79 9.93
CA ASP A 336 -7.15 -10.42 8.84
C ASP A 336 -7.13 -11.42 7.66
N GLU A 337 -7.81 -12.56 7.77
CA GLU A 337 -7.73 -13.64 6.79
C GLU A 337 -8.14 -13.20 5.39
N LEU A 338 -9.30 -12.55 5.27
CA LEU A 338 -9.79 -12.03 3.98
C LEU A 338 -8.88 -10.94 3.40
N ALA A 339 -8.29 -10.10 4.25
CA ALA A 339 -7.33 -9.08 3.80
C ALA A 339 -6.08 -9.72 3.18
N VAL A 340 -5.54 -10.76 3.82
CA VAL A 340 -4.40 -11.53 3.31
C VAL A 340 -4.76 -12.26 2.02
N MET A 341 -5.93 -12.91 1.96
CA MET A 341 -6.43 -13.56 0.75
C MET A 341 -6.60 -12.56 -0.40
N THR A 342 -7.19 -11.41 -0.12
CA THR A 342 -7.39 -10.32 -1.10
C THR A 342 -6.06 -9.87 -1.69
N LYS A 343 -5.06 -9.63 -0.85
CA LYS A 343 -3.73 -9.21 -1.31
C LYS A 343 -3.09 -10.24 -2.24
N VAL A 344 -3.11 -11.52 -1.87
CA VAL A 344 -2.53 -12.59 -2.68
C VAL A 344 -3.31 -12.75 -3.99
N TYR A 345 -4.61 -12.91 -3.90
CA TYR A 345 -5.46 -13.20 -5.04
C TYR A 345 -5.48 -12.06 -6.06
N SER A 346 -5.79 -10.84 -5.62
CA SER A 346 -5.91 -9.68 -6.50
C SER A 346 -4.60 -9.31 -7.18
N SER A 347 -3.46 -9.42 -6.48
CA SER A 347 -2.15 -9.10 -7.05
C SER A 347 -1.70 -10.10 -8.13
N GLU A 348 -1.94 -11.39 -7.94
CA GLU A 348 -1.67 -12.41 -8.96
C GLU A 348 -2.58 -12.24 -10.18
N LEU A 349 -3.88 -11.99 -9.94
CA LEU A 349 -4.85 -11.73 -11.03
C LEU A 349 -4.52 -10.45 -11.80
N CYS A 350 -3.99 -9.42 -11.13
CA CYS A 350 -3.62 -8.17 -11.79
C CYS A 350 -2.56 -8.39 -12.86
N VAL A 351 -1.50 -9.13 -12.53
CA VAL A 351 -0.44 -9.48 -13.50
C VAL A 351 -1.04 -10.22 -14.70
N GLN A 352 -1.88 -11.22 -14.43
CA GLN A 352 -2.48 -12.02 -15.51
C GLN A 352 -3.45 -11.19 -16.38
N ALA A 353 -4.27 -10.34 -15.78
CA ALA A 353 -5.24 -9.51 -16.50
C ALA A 353 -4.55 -8.49 -17.41
N VAL A 354 -3.50 -7.81 -16.92
CA VAL A 354 -2.72 -6.87 -17.75
C VAL A 354 -2.01 -7.60 -18.87
N TYR A 355 -1.43 -8.79 -18.61
CA TYR A 355 -0.79 -9.60 -19.65
C TYR A 355 -1.78 -10.04 -20.71
N ASP A 356 -2.99 -10.46 -20.33
CA ASP A 356 -4.03 -10.85 -21.31
C ASP A 356 -4.51 -9.65 -22.13
N ALA A 357 -4.61 -8.44 -21.54
CA ALA A 357 -4.87 -7.21 -22.28
C ALA A 357 -3.77 -6.91 -23.32
N MET A 358 -2.48 -7.12 -22.94
CA MET A 358 -1.35 -6.97 -23.86
C MET A 358 -1.42 -8.00 -25.02
N ARG A 359 -1.75 -9.25 -24.71
CA ARG A 359 -1.91 -10.29 -25.74
C ARG A 359 -3.03 -9.97 -26.72
N LEU A 360 -4.12 -9.39 -26.25
CA LEU A 360 -5.26 -8.98 -27.09
C LEU A 360 -4.84 -7.87 -28.06
N VAL A 361 -4.12 -6.86 -27.58
CA VAL A 361 -3.63 -5.74 -28.41
C VAL A 361 -2.49 -6.18 -29.33
N GLY A 362 -1.69 -7.15 -28.91
CA GLY A 362 -0.55 -7.67 -29.66
C GLY A 362 0.73 -6.88 -29.45
N VAL A 363 1.68 -6.98 -30.40
CA VAL A 363 3.05 -6.48 -30.24
C VAL A 363 3.14 -4.96 -29.98
N ASP A 364 2.17 -4.19 -30.42
CA ASP A 364 2.14 -2.73 -30.16
C ASP A 364 2.05 -2.42 -28.66
N SER A 365 1.45 -3.33 -27.87
CA SER A 365 1.41 -3.20 -26.40
C SER A 365 2.78 -3.35 -25.74
N TYR A 366 3.77 -3.91 -26.42
CA TYR A 366 5.13 -4.16 -25.88
C TYR A 366 6.08 -2.98 -26.07
N THR A 367 5.64 -1.93 -26.73
CA THR A 367 6.46 -0.72 -26.91
C THR A 367 6.48 0.11 -25.62
N VAL A 368 7.57 0.84 -25.37
CA VAL A 368 7.69 1.71 -24.19
C VAL A 368 6.68 2.87 -24.18
N LEU A 369 6.10 3.19 -25.32
CA LEU A 369 5.07 4.22 -25.46
C LEU A 369 3.67 3.70 -25.14
N SER A 370 3.48 2.38 -25.16
CA SER A 370 2.17 1.78 -24.85
C SER A 370 1.82 1.95 -23.37
N PRO A 371 0.62 2.42 -23.04
CA PRO A 371 0.17 2.45 -21.65
C PRO A 371 0.18 1.07 -20.99
N LEU A 372 -0.12 0.00 -21.75
CA LEU A 372 -0.16 -1.38 -21.23
C LEU A 372 1.22 -1.87 -20.77
N SER A 373 2.31 -1.44 -21.42
CA SER A 373 3.66 -1.80 -20.95
C SER A 373 3.96 -1.19 -19.58
N GLY A 374 3.52 0.04 -19.33
CA GLY A 374 3.64 0.69 -18.02
C GLY A 374 2.77 0.00 -16.97
N LEU A 375 1.50 -0.30 -17.28
CA LEU A 375 0.60 -1.03 -16.39
C LEU A 375 1.14 -2.43 -16.05
N MET A 376 1.81 -3.10 -16.99
CA MET A 376 2.46 -4.39 -16.72
C MET A 376 3.61 -4.25 -15.74
N GLN A 377 4.45 -3.24 -15.90
CA GLN A 377 5.53 -2.95 -14.96
C GLN A 377 4.98 -2.65 -13.55
N ASP A 378 3.89 -1.90 -13.46
CA ASP A 378 3.21 -1.61 -12.19
C ASP A 378 2.59 -2.88 -11.58
N ALA A 379 1.93 -3.71 -12.39
CA ALA A 379 1.31 -4.95 -11.93
C ALA A 379 2.31 -5.95 -11.34
N LEU A 380 3.52 -6.05 -11.92
CA LEU A 380 4.58 -6.96 -11.44
C LEU A 380 5.03 -6.68 -10.01
N CYS A 381 4.85 -5.46 -9.53
CA CYS A 381 5.23 -5.08 -8.16
C CYS A 381 4.28 -5.66 -7.10
N PHE A 382 2.98 -5.71 -7.37
CA PHE A 382 1.96 -6.08 -6.39
C PHE A 382 2.18 -7.42 -5.68
N PRO A 383 2.59 -8.53 -6.34
CA PRO A 383 2.87 -9.78 -5.64
C PRO A 383 4.13 -9.73 -4.75
N LEU A 384 5.02 -8.75 -4.95
CA LEU A 384 6.36 -8.72 -4.36
C LEU A 384 6.45 -7.91 -3.07
N TYR A 385 5.69 -6.81 -2.97
CA TYR A 385 5.74 -5.88 -1.83
C TYR A 385 4.57 -6.09 -0.84
N ASP A 386 4.48 -5.27 0.18
CA ASP A 386 3.48 -5.37 1.26
C ASP A 386 3.42 -6.78 1.86
N GLY A 387 4.58 -7.26 2.28
CA GLY A 387 4.77 -8.58 2.87
C GLY A 387 5.09 -9.70 1.86
N GLY A 388 5.01 -9.45 0.56
CA GLY A 388 5.30 -10.44 -0.48
C GLY A 388 4.46 -11.73 -0.40
N ASN A 389 3.87 -12.14 -1.52
CA ASN A 389 2.92 -13.26 -1.53
C ASN A 389 3.53 -14.58 -1.06
N MET A 390 4.79 -14.87 -1.40
CA MET A 390 5.45 -16.13 -1.05
C MET A 390 6.06 -16.09 0.35
N GLY A 391 6.78 -15.02 0.68
CA GLY A 391 7.57 -14.96 1.92
C GLY A 391 6.74 -14.72 3.18
N VAL A 392 5.66 -13.94 3.09
CA VAL A 392 4.86 -13.52 4.24
C VAL A 392 3.41 -13.95 4.12
N ARG A 393 2.70 -13.55 3.06
CA ARG A 393 1.23 -13.66 3.01
C ARG A 393 0.72 -15.11 2.99
N ARG A 394 1.25 -15.96 2.11
CA ARG A 394 0.88 -17.38 2.11
C ARG A 394 1.31 -18.11 3.39
N ARG A 395 2.43 -17.68 4.00
CA ARG A 395 2.86 -18.20 5.30
C ARG A 395 1.89 -17.80 6.42
N GLN A 396 1.33 -16.58 6.40
CA GLN A 396 0.29 -16.17 7.34
C GLN A 396 -0.95 -17.05 7.22
N LEU A 397 -1.46 -17.29 6.02
CA LEU A 397 -2.60 -18.20 5.78
C LEU A 397 -2.27 -19.63 6.24
N HIS A 398 -1.10 -20.15 5.90
CA HIS A 398 -0.68 -21.49 6.35
C HIS A 398 -0.66 -21.62 7.87
N ARG A 399 -0.17 -20.61 8.60
CA ARG A 399 -0.19 -20.58 10.06
C ARG A 399 -1.62 -20.62 10.62
N LYS A 400 -2.54 -19.85 10.02
CA LYS A 400 -3.95 -19.85 10.41
C LYS A 400 -4.59 -21.22 10.23
N PHE A 401 -4.39 -21.83 9.05
CA PHE A 401 -4.96 -23.16 8.76
C PHE A 401 -4.45 -24.26 9.71
N ARG A 402 -3.27 -24.10 10.28
CA ARG A 402 -2.68 -25.01 11.29
C ARG A 402 -3.11 -24.71 12.71
N ALA A 403 -3.77 -23.58 12.97
CA ALA A 403 -4.16 -23.23 14.31
C ALA A 403 -5.23 -24.21 14.86
N PRO A 404 -5.13 -24.67 16.11
CA PRO A 404 -6.20 -25.47 16.72
C PRO A 404 -7.52 -24.71 16.69
N GLY A 405 -8.58 -25.38 16.25
CA GLY A 405 -9.91 -24.78 16.17
C GLY A 405 -10.11 -23.81 15.01
N TYR A 406 -9.24 -23.83 13.99
CA TYR A 406 -9.48 -23.07 12.75
C TYR A 406 -10.84 -23.46 12.15
N ASP A 407 -11.67 -22.44 11.92
CA ASP A 407 -12.99 -22.59 11.32
C ASP A 407 -12.98 -22.05 9.87
N PRO A 408 -13.04 -22.92 8.85
CA PRO A 408 -13.01 -22.49 7.46
C PRO A 408 -14.25 -21.68 7.04
N MET A 409 -15.33 -21.71 7.84
CA MET A 409 -16.56 -20.98 7.57
C MET A 409 -16.60 -19.60 8.23
N ALA A 410 -15.69 -19.28 9.15
CA ALA A 410 -15.70 -18.03 9.90
C ALA A 410 -15.72 -16.79 8.97
N SER A 411 -14.89 -16.79 7.95
CA SER A 411 -14.84 -15.67 6.98
C SER A 411 -16.11 -15.57 6.12
N ALA A 412 -16.77 -16.69 5.83
CA ALA A 412 -18.05 -16.71 5.11
C ALA A 412 -19.18 -16.17 5.98
N GLU A 413 -19.15 -16.46 7.28
CA GLU A 413 -20.15 -16.05 8.27
C GLU A 413 -19.91 -14.65 8.85
N GLY A 414 -18.84 -13.98 8.45
CA GLY A 414 -18.52 -12.62 8.92
C GLY A 414 -17.87 -12.58 10.31
N ARG A 415 -17.23 -13.70 10.73
CA ARG A 415 -16.53 -13.84 12.00
C ARG A 415 -15.02 -13.80 11.87
#